data_c3fbf231b11bbb670d79ef21de027501
#
_entry.id   c3fbf231b11bbb670d79ef21de027501
#
_cell.length_a   1.000
_cell.length_b   1.000
_cell.length_c   1.000
_cell.angle_alpha   90.00
_cell.angle_beta   90.00
_cell.angle_gamma   90.00
#
_symmetry.space_group_name_H-M   'P 1'
#
loop_
_entity.id
_entity.type
_entity.pdbx_description
1 polymer ?
#
loop_
_entity_poly.entity_id
_entity_poly.type
_entity_poly.pdbx_seq_one_letter_code
_entity_poly.pdbx_strand_id
1 'polypeptide(L)'
;MSDREKGWIRTMMEELNSCIEKNSAQMVESLSEIVRIPSKYGEPKEGAPYGEASRQALQFAMDLGRKLGFETVVNVGDRVCYIEYGTGSKVVGVFAHLDIVPEGDGWTYPPFGGEIHNNRVYGRGTVDNKGPFIASLYALHAIKECGLPLGDYRIRIVGGTNEEKGMDDMKYYVSQCGAPDAGFTPDGLFPMSFTERGINYYFMSYGLAGKSTSKVRVVGLHGGEILNMVPDRASAELEASDETEAGRVMGLVEEYRRTTGRDVTASLEGTRIRLTSRGLCAHSCTPFNGKNAIVAILMFLDGLGIDGSMGTFLRFFAEKIGMTTDGRLLGMKREDECGRLTFSLSKMDVDEDGLKWVVNIRYPYTYKDQVTADFTAQVVPAGMVIDEVDAHNTYRFPMDHPMIRTLRGVYEELTGRDSTPSHEGGTYAQVVPNIVPFGSIFPGTPDLCHRPDECIDIDEYILDAKLFGNAMYALTRN
;
A
#
# COMPACT_ATOMS: atom_id res chain seq x y z
N MET A 1 1.80 -25.50 29.76
CA MET A 1 1.44 -26.67 28.94
C MET A 1 2.27 -27.87 29.33
N SER A 2 1.63 -29.02 29.57
CA SER A 2 2.32 -30.28 29.82
C SER A 2 2.93 -30.85 28.52
N ASP A 3 3.93 -31.75 28.63
CA ASP A 3 4.54 -32.40 27.45
C ASP A 3 3.52 -33.20 26.63
N ARG A 4 2.46 -33.69 27.28
CA ARG A 4 1.35 -34.40 26.64
C ARG A 4 0.48 -33.46 25.81
N GLU A 5 0.24 -32.24 26.26
CA GLU A 5 -0.49 -31.21 25.49
C GLU A 5 0.33 -30.71 24.31
N LYS A 6 1.64 -30.52 24.47
CA LYS A 6 2.54 -30.16 23.36
C LYS A 6 2.56 -31.23 22.29
N GLY A 7 2.65 -32.52 22.66
CA GLY A 7 2.63 -33.63 21.73
C GLY A 7 1.32 -33.72 20.94
N TRP A 8 0.19 -33.52 21.60
CA TRP A 8 -1.12 -33.52 20.96
C TRP A 8 -1.29 -32.37 19.95
N ILE A 9 -0.89 -31.16 20.32
CA ILE A 9 -0.92 -30.00 19.42
C ILE A 9 -0.08 -30.24 18.20
N ARG A 10 1.13 -30.80 18.34
CA ARG A 10 2.00 -31.11 17.22
C ARG A 10 1.38 -32.12 16.25
N THR A 11 0.76 -33.18 16.75
CA THR A 11 0.05 -34.16 15.91
C THR A 11 -1.08 -33.48 15.13
N MET A 12 -1.87 -32.62 15.76
CA MET A 12 -2.96 -31.89 15.08
C MET A 12 -2.44 -30.95 14.00
N MET A 13 -1.31 -30.28 14.24
CA MET A 13 -0.66 -29.45 13.22
C MET A 13 -0.18 -30.26 12.01
N GLU A 14 0.40 -31.45 12.24
CA GLU A 14 0.84 -32.36 11.18
C GLU A 14 -0.34 -32.85 10.34
N GLU A 15 -1.47 -33.22 10.96
CA GLU A 15 -2.70 -33.61 10.26
C GLU A 15 -3.28 -32.46 9.42
N LEU A 16 -3.35 -31.25 9.99
CA LEU A 16 -3.84 -30.05 9.31
C LEU A 16 -2.95 -29.74 8.09
N ASN A 17 -1.63 -29.75 8.26
CA ASN A 17 -0.68 -29.49 7.19
C ASN A 17 -0.79 -30.51 6.05
N SER A 18 -0.98 -31.80 6.38
CA SER A 18 -1.20 -32.86 5.39
C SER A 18 -2.51 -32.66 4.62
N CYS A 19 -3.57 -32.20 5.29
CA CYS A 19 -4.85 -31.90 4.66
C CYS A 19 -4.74 -30.71 3.70
N ILE A 20 -3.99 -29.65 4.08
CA ILE A 20 -3.72 -28.50 3.22
C ILE A 20 -2.92 -28.92 1.99
N GLU A 21 -1.86 -29.73 2.15
CA GLU A 21 -1.07 -30.26 1.02
C GLU A 21 -1.93 -31.06 0.04
N LYS A 22 -2.80 -31.90 0.54
CA LYS A 22 -3.73 -32.70 -0.29
C LYS A 22 -4.63 -31.82 -1.17
N ASN A 23 -5.02 -30.65 -0.68
CA ASN A 23 -5.90 -29.71 -1.36
C ASN A 23 -5.13 -28.64 -2.17
N SER A 24 -3.79 -28.66 -2.17
CA SER A 24 -2.95 -27.59 -2.74
C SER A 24 -3.16 -27.38 -4.23
N ALA A 25 -3.36 -28.44 -5.02
CA ALA A 25 -3.61 -28.31 -6.46
C ALA A 25 -4.92 -27.55 -6.76
N GLN A 26 -5.99 -27.84 -6.00
CA GLN A 26 -7.27 -27.12 -6.15
C GLN A 26 -7.16 -25.68 -5.65
N MET A 27 -6.36 -25.42 -4.62
CA MET A 27 -6.07 -24.10 -4.11
C MET A 27 -5.35 -23.24 -5.17
N VAL A 28 -4.35 -23.79 -5.84
CA VAL A 28 -3.63 -23.11 -6.94
C VAL A 28 -4.55 -22.85 -8.14
N GLU A 29 -5.42 -23.82 -8.48
CA GLU A 29 -6.43 -23.63 -9.55
C GLU A 29 -7.40 -22.50 -9.21
N SER A 30 -7.92 -22.47 -7.98
CA SER A 30 -8.83 -21.39 -7.52
C SER A 30 -8.15 -20.02 -7.50
N LEU A 31 -6.85 -19.94 -7.18
CA LEU A 31 -6.07 -18.70 -7.32
C LEU A 31 -6.00 -18.26 -8.78
N SER A 32 -5.65 -19.18 -9.69
CA SER A 32 -5.60 -18.89 -11.14
C SER A 32 -6.94 -18.39 -11.67
N GLU A 33 -8.07 -18.95 -11.17
CA GLU A 33 -9.41 -18.52 -11.57
C GLU A 33 -9.76 -17.11 -11.07
N ILE A 34 -9.53 -16.80 -9.80
CA ILE A 34 -9.90 -15.49 -9.24
C ILE A 34 -9.01 -14.36 -9.77
N VAL A 35 -7.76 -14.63 -10.12
CA VAL A 35 -6.84 -13.67 -10.75
C VAL A 35 -7.38 -13.17 -12.10
N ARG A 36 -8.13 -13.99 -12.82
CA ARG A 36 -8.76 -13.60 -14.10
C ARG A 36 -9.86 -12.55 -13.97
N ILE A 37 -10.31 -12.26 -12.78
CA ILE A 37 -11.29 -11.20 -12.51
C ILE A 37 -10.54 -9.88 -12.25
N PRO A 38 -10.60 -8.86 -13.13
CA PRO A 38 -9.88 -7.60 -12.97
C PRO A 38 -10.61 -6.66 -12.00
N SER A 39 -10.69 -7.04 -10.73
CA SER A 39 -11.48 -6.39 -9.67
C SER A 39 -10.93 -5.05 -9.20
N LYS A 40 -10.57 -4.20 -10.14
CA LYS A 40 -10.21 -2.79 -9.88
C LYS A 40 -11.44 -1.99 -9.44
N TYR A 41 -11.21 -1.00 -8.60
CA TYR A 41 -12.25 -0.03 -8.26
C TYR A 41 -12.85 0.57 -9.54
N GLY A 42 -14.17 0.56 -9.63
CA GLY A 42 -14.91 1.03 -10.79
C GLY A 42 -16.09 1.90 -10.39
N GLU A 43 -16.81 2.40 -11.40
CA GLU A 43 -17.99 3.24 -11.21
C GLU A 43 -19.06 2.51 -10.36
N PRO A 44 -19.53 3.14 -9.28
CA PRO A 44 -20.57 2.59 -8.41
C PRO A 44 -21.88 2.32 -9.17
N LYS A 45 -22.47 1.16 -8.91
CA LYS A 45 -23.78 0.74 -9.45
C LYS A 45 -24.62 0.10 -8.34
N GLU A 46 -25.89 -0.06 -8.59
CA GLU A 46 -26.76 -0.85 -7.71
C GLU A 46 -26.22 -2.28 -7.57
N GLY A 47 -26.04 -2.75 -6.34
CA GLY A 47 -25.44 -4.06 -6.04
C GLY A 47 -23.93 -4.17 -6.35
N ALA A 48 -23.28 -3.07 -6.73
CA ALA A 48 -21.83 -3.03 -7.02
C ALA A 48 -21.22 -1.68 -6.62
N PRO A 49 -21.14 -1.36 -5.33
CA PRO A 49 -20.72 -0.03 -4.85
C PRO A 49 -19.27 0.34 -5.25
N TYR A 50 -18.43 -0.65 -5.55
CA TYR A 50 -17.05 -0.46 -6.01
C TYR A 50 -16.81 -0.96 -7.44
N GLY A 51 -17.91 -1.09 -8.21
CA GLY A 51 -17.87 -1.51 -9.61
C GLY A 51 -18.14 -2.99 -9.83
N GLU A 52 -18.47 -3.33 -11.08
CA GLU A 52 -18.92 -4.66 -11.47
C GLU A 52 -17.86 -5.76 -11.28
N ALA A 53 -16.58 -5.45 -11.54
CA ALA A 53 -15.51 -6.42 -11.39
C ALA A 53 -15.25 -6.79 -9.91
N SER A 54 -15.37 -5.83 -8.99
CA SER A 54 -15.30 -6.08 -7.55
C SER A 54 -16.47 -6.98 -7.07
N ARG A 55 -17.69 -6.74 -7.61
CA ARG A 55 -18.85 -7.60 -7.37
C ARG A 55 -18.62 -9.04 -7.86
N GLN A 56 -17.99 -9.20 -9.04
CA GLN A 56 -17.67 -10.53 -9.59
C GLN A 56 -16.67 -11.28 -8.70
N ALA A 57 -15.65 -10.61 -8.19
CA ALA A 57 -14.69 -11.21 -7.25
C ALA A 57 -15.36 -11.63 -5.93
N LEU A 58 -16.25 -10.80 -5.41
CA LEU A 58 -17.06 -11.09 -4.23
C LEU A 58 -17.96 -12.33 -4.45
N GLN A 59 -18.62 -12.41 -5.62
CA GLN A 59 -19.47 -13.53 -5.97
C GLN A 59 -18.64 -14.81 -6.12
N PHE A 60 -17.48 -14.75 -6.77
CA PHE A 60 -16.57 -15.88 -6.90
C PHE A 60 -16.16 -16.42 -5.52
N ALA A 61 -15.76 -15.55 -4.60
CA ALA A 61 -15.37 -15.93 -3.24
C ALA A 61 -16.51 -16.68 -2.50
N MET A 62 -17.73 -16.17 -2.61
CA MET A 62 -18.91 -16.82 -2.01
C MET A 62 -19.22 -18.16 -2.64
N ASP A 63 -19.15 -18.28 -3.97
CA ASP A 63 -19.44 -19.53 -4.68
C ASP A 63 -18.37 -20.59 -4.39
N LEU A 64 -17.10 -20.19 -4.28
CA LEU A 64 -16.03 -21.09 -3.83
C LEU A 64 -16.28 -21.57 -2.39
N GLY A 65 -16.68 -20.69 -1.48
CA GLY A 65 -17.04 -21.09 -0.12
C GLY A 65 -18.15 -22.16 -0.10
N ARG A 66 -19.20 -21.97 -0.91
CA ARG A 66 -20.27 -22.98 -1.05
C ARG A 66 -19.77 -24.28 -1.67
N LYS A 67 -18.94 -24.21 -2.72
CA LYS A 67 -18.31 -25.38 -3.38
C LYS A 67 -17.47 -26.21 -2.39
N LEU A 68 -16.78 -25.54 -1.45
CA LEU A 68 -16.02 -26.17 -0.36
C LEU A 68 -16.91 -26.67 0.79
N GLY A 69 -18.23 -26.55 0.64
CA GLY A 69 -19.21 -27.09 1.57
C GLY A 69 -19.38 -26.29 2.85
N PHE A 70 -19.12 -24.99 2.85
CA PHE A 70 -19.47 -24.10 3.96
C PHE A 70 -20.96 -23.73 3.89
N GLU A 71 -21.64 -23.85 5.03
CA GLU A 71 -23.06 -23.50 5.15
C GLU A 71 -23.27 -22.01 5.38
N THR A 72 -22.34 -21.36 6.10
CA THR A 72 -22.39 -19.94 6.42
C THR A 72 -21.53 -19.17 5.41
N VAL A 73 -22.19 -18.62 4.38
CA VAL A 73 -21.60 -17.76 3.35
C VAL A 73 -22.50 -16.53 3.21
N VAL A 74 -22.01 -15.38 3.61
CA VAL A 74 -22.80 -14.17 3.77
C VAL A 74 -22.23 -13.03 2.91
N ASN A 75 -23.11 -12.33 2.22
CA ASN A 75 -22.85 -11.05 1.57
C ASN A 75 -23.23 -9.91 2.54
N VAL A 76 -22.32 -8.98 2.78
CA VAL A 76 -22.53 -7.82 3.68
C VAL A 76 -22.57 -6.55 2.83
N GLY A 77 -23.76 -6.20 2.36
CA GLY A 77 -24.03 -4.95 1.65
C GLY A 77 -23.31 -4.79 0.31
N ASP A 78 -23.05 -5.90 -0.39
CA ASP A 78 -22.34 -5.94 -1.67
C ASP A 78 -20.92 -5.31 -1.64
N ARG A 79 -20.34 -5.19 -0.43
CA ARG A 79 -19.02 -4.63 -0.16
C ARG A 79 -18.02 -5.69 0.32
N VAL A 80 -18.53 -6.61 1.13
CA VAL A 80 -17.74 -7.60 1.85
C VAL A 80 -18.47 -8.93 1.82
N CYS A 81 -17.76 -10.04 1.71
CA CYS A 81 -18.32 -11.33 2.03
C CYS A 81 -17.59 -11.96 3.22
N TYR A 82 -18.25 -12.89 3.90
CA TYR A 82 -17.53 -13.79 4.79
C TYR A 82 -18.01 -15.25 4.66
N ILE A 83 -17.06 -16.14 4.89
CA ILE A 83 -17.26 -17.58 4.99
C ILE A 83 -16.88 -18.00 6.41
N GLU A 84 -17.75 -18.74 7.09
CA GLU A 84 -17.59 -19.05 8.51
C GLU A 84 -17.74 -20.54 8.78
N TYR A 85 -16.96 -21.06 9.74
CA TYR A 85 -17.05 -22.41 10.26
C TYR A 85 -16.96 -22.41 11.79
N GLY A 86 -17.79 -23.21 12.43
CA GLY A 86 -17.92 -23.32 13.90
C GLY A 86 -19.20 -22.71 14.43
N THR A 87 -19.51 -22.96 15.70
CA THR A 87 -20.78 -22.56 16.35
C THR A 87 -20.57 -21.76 17.62
N GLY A 88 -19.31 -21.46 17.99
CA GLY A 88 -18.97 -20.72 19.20
C GLY A 88 -19.41 -19.26 19.19
N SER A 89 -19.41 -18.62 20.35
CA SER A 89 -19.80 -17.22 20.50
C SER A 89 -18.71 -16.25 20.07
N LYS A 90 -17.43 -16.63 20.17
CA LYS A 90 -16.25 -15.84 19.83
C LYS A 90 -15.83 -16.03 18.38
N VAL A 91 -15.23 -14.99 17.82
CA VAL A 91 -14.78 -14.96 16.41
C VAL A 91 -13.27 -14.85 16.31
N VAL A 92 -12.63 -15.81 15.64
CA VAL A 92 -11.31 -15.62 15.05
C VAL A 92 -11.51 -15.21 13.61
N GLY A 93 -11.04 -13.99 13.23
CA GLY A 93 -11.23 -13.43 11.89
C GLY A 93 -9.94 -13.39 11.08
N VAL A 94 -10.02 -13.74 9.79
CA VAL A 94 -8.97 -13.46 8.80
C VAL A 94 -9.55 -12.48 7.79
N PHE A 95 -8.88 -11.36 7.58
CA PHE A 95 -9.37 -10.23 6.80
C PHE A 95 -8.45 -10.00 5.60
N ALA A 96 -8.93 -10.33 4.42
CA ALA A 96 -8.23 -10.15 3.15
C ALA A 96 -9.07 -9.32 2.18
N HIS A 97 -8.44 -8.79 1.12
CA HIS A 97 -9.18 -8.06 0.10
C HIS A 97 -9.16 -8.78 -1.27
N LEU A 98 -10.13 -8.45 -2.07
CA LEU A 98 -10.39 -9.04 -3.40
C LEU A 98 -10.26 -7.98 -4.50
N ASP A 99 -10.21 -6.70 -4.14
CA ASP A 99 -9.87 -5.62 -5.06
C ASP A 99 -8.37 -5.60 -5.35
N ILE A 100 -8.01 -4.87 -6.39
CA ILE A 100 -6.63 -4.79 -6.89
C ILE A 100 -6.35 -3.39 -7.42
N VAL A 101 -5.10 -2.96 -7.35
CA VAL A 101 -4.62 -1.77 -8.07
C VAL A 101 -4.61 -1.99 -9.60
N PRO A 102 -4.59 -0.92 -10.41
CA PRO A 102 -4.37 -1.03 -11.85
C PRO A 102 -3.09 -1.82 -12.18
N GLU A 103 -3.14 -2.59 -13.25
CA GLU A 103 -2.04 -3.47 -13.67
C GLU A 103 -0.78 -2.71 -14.07
N GLY A 104 -0.91 -1.53 -14.69
CA GLY A 104 0.22 -0.81 -15.28
C GLY A 104 0.80 -1.53 -16.52
N ASP A 105 1.94 -1.03 -16.98
CA ASP A 105 2.66 -1.54 -18.14
C ASP A 105 3.86 -2.41 -17.76
N GLY A 106 4.40 -3.16 -18.70
CA GLY A 106 5.67 -3.88 -18.54
C GLY A 106 5.54 -5.35 -18.13
N TRP A 107 4.37 -5.94 -18.23
CA TRP A 107 4.13 -7.34 -17.93
C TRP A 107 4.75 -8.29 -18.97
N THR A 108 5.41 -9.34 -18.51
CA THR A 108 5.89 -10.46 -19.34
C THR A 108 4.77 -11.45 -19.64
N TYR A 109 3.92 -11.71 -18.63
CA TYR A 109 2.74 -12.57 -18.73
C TYR A 109 1.46 -11.73 -18.56
N PRO A 110 0.30 -12.17 -19.13
CA PRO A 110 -0.94 -11.41 -18.99
C PRO A 110 -1.30 -11.15 -17.53
N PRO A 111 -1.54 -9.88 -17.13
CA PRO A 111 -1.79 -9.51 -15.73
C PRO A 111 -3.02 -10.17 -15.11
N PHE A 112 -3.97 -10.60 -15.94
CA PHE A 112 -5.17 -11.34 -15.55
C PHE A 112 -5.22 -12.74 -16.17
N GLY A 113 -4.06 -13.33 -16.45
CA GLY A 113 -3.95 -14.68 -17.01
C GLY A 113 -4.09 -15.77 -15.95
N GLY A 114 -3.54 -15.55 -14.76
CA GLY A 114 -3.41 -16.58 -13.74
C GLY A 114 -2.57 -17.76 -14.23
N GLU A 115 -1.56 -17.47 -15.07
CA GLU A 115 -0.74 -18.50 -15.71
C GLU A 115 0.32 -19.05 -14.76
N ILE A 116 0.67 -20.32 -14.92
CA ILE A 116 1.69 -20.98 -14.11
C ILE A 116 2.96 -21.16 -14.93
N HIS A 117 4.04 -20.54 -14.51
CA HIS A 117 5.37 -20.65 -15.10
C HIS A 117 6.44 -20.82 -14.02
N ASN A 118 7.35 -21.79 -14.19
CA ASN A 118 8.47 -22.02 -13.27
C ASN A 118 8.06 -22.10 -11.79
N ASN A 119 7.04 -22.89 -11.49
CA ASN A 119 6.47 -23.07 -10.15
C ASN A 119 5.89 -21.80 -9.51
N ARG A 120 5.43 -20.83 -10.34
CA ARG A 120 4.82 -19.58 -9.89
C ARG A 120 3.53 -19.30 -10.60
N VAL A 121 2.55 -18.78 -9.88
CA VAL A 121 1.31 -18.25 -10.44
C VAL A 121 1.51 -16.76 -10.69
N TYR A 122 1.37 -16.33 -11.95
CA TYR A 122 1.54 -14.94 -12.36
C TYR A 122 0.21 -14.23 -12.50
N GLY A 123 0.13 -13.02 -12.01
CA GLY A 123 -0.99 -12.11 -12.22
C GLY A 123 -1.21 -11.14 -11.07
N ARG A 124 -1.90 -10.03 -11.38
CA ARG A 124 -2.26 -9.01 -10.41
C ARG A 124 -3.21 -9.57 -9.35
N GLY A 125 -2.85 -9.44 -8.07
CA GLY A 125 -3.60 -9.98 -6.94
C GLY A 125 -3.13 -11.36 -6.47
N THR A 126 -2.08 -11.94 -7.08
CA THR A 126 -1.56 -13.25 -6.63
C THR A 126 -0.94 -13.17 -5.24
N VAL A 127 -0.31 -12.06 -4.91
CA VAL A 127 0.26 -11.77 -3.58
C VAL A 127 -0.65 -10.81 -2.82
N ASP A 128 -1.18 -9.80 -3.49
CA ASP A 128 -1.89 -8.68 -2.94
C ASP A 128 -3.31 -8.55 -3.53
N ASN A 129 -4.36 -9.17 -2.94
CA ASN A 129 -4.37 -10.01 -1.75
C ASN A 129 -5.28 -11.24 -1.98
N LYS A 130 -5.66 -11.54 -3.27
CA LYS A 130 -6.52 -12.68 -3.65
C LYS A 130 -5.90 -14.02 -3.29
N GLY A 131 -4.57 -14.16 -3.46
CA GLY A 131 -3.86 -15.37 -3.08
C GLY A 131 -4.01 -15.69 -1.60
N PRO A 132 -3.64 -14.79 -0.70
CA PRO A 132 -3.83 -14.95 0.74
C PRO A 132 -5.27 -15.21 1.16
N PHE A 133 -6.28 -14.61 0.49
CA PHE A 133 -7.69 -14.93 0.70
C PHE A 133 -7.97 -16.41 0.40
N ILE A 134 -7.59 -16.88 -0.79
CA ILE A 134 -7.79 -18.28 -1.20
C ILE A 134 -7.04 -19.25 -0.29
N ALA A 135 -5.78 -18.95 0.07
CA ALA A 135 -4.99 -19.76 1.01
C ALA A 135 -5.69 -19.88 2.37
N SER A 136 -6.20 -18.76 2.89
CA SER A 136 -6.96 -18.73 4.15
C SER A 136 -8.25 -19.55 4.08
N LEU A 137 -8.96 -19.49 2.96
CA LEU A 137 -10.19 -20.24 2.77
C LEU A 137 -9.95 -21.76 2.69
N TYR A 138 -8.90 -22.20 1.98
CA TYR A 138 -8.49 -23.59 1.91
C TYR A 138 -7.92 -24.10 3.25
N ALA A 139 -7.23 -23.24 4.00
CA ALA A 139 -6.81 -23.56 5.36
C ALA A 139 -8.00 -23.76 6.31
N LEU A 140 -9.06 -22.93 6.19
CA LEU A 140 -10.31 -23.14 6.94
C LEU A 140 -11.02 -24.43 6.50
N HIS A 141 -11.00 -24.73 5.20
CA HIS A 141 -11.55 -25.99 4.68
C HIS A 141 -10.83 -27.21 5.27
N ALA A 142 -9.50 -27.18 5.37
CA ALA A 142 -8.73 -28.25 5.99
C ALA A 142 -9.03 -28.38 7.49
N ILE A 143 -9.22 -27.30 8.24
CA ILE A 143 -9.67 -27.33 9.64
C ILE A 143 -11.01 -28.06 9.75
N LYS A 144 -11.94 -27.80 8.84
CA LYS A 144 -13.25 -28.46 8.77
C LYS A 144 -13.12 -29.93 8.41
N GLU A 145 -12.33 -30.30 7.40
CA GLU A 145 -12.10 -31.68 6.97
C GLU A 145 -11.47 -32.55 8.08
N CYS A 146 -10.50 -32.00 8.81
CA CYS A 146 -9.87 -32.63 9.96
C CYS A 146 -10.81 -32.73 11.19
N GLY A 147 -11.97 -32.08 11.16
CA GLY A 147 -12.90 -32.04 12.30
C GLY A 147 -12.28 -31.43 13.57
N LEU A 148 -11.37 -30.45 13.43
CA LEU A 148 -10.68 -29.87 14.56
C LEU A 148 -11.67 -29.15 15.49
N PRO A 149 -11.65 -29.41 16.82
CA PRO A 149 -12.57 -28.78 17.74
C PRO A 149 -12.21 -27.31 17.94
N LEU A 150 -13.18 -26.41 17.73
CA LEU A 150 -12.98 -24.96 17.88
C LEU A 150 -13.37 -24.42 19.27
N GLY A 151 -13.95 -25.25 20.15
CA GLY A 151 -14.42 -24.80 21.46
C GLY A 151 -15.52 -23.75 21.34
N ASP A 152 -15.41 -22.64 22.05
CA ASP A 152 -16.35 -21.51 21.99
C ASP A 152 -16.03 -20.51 20.88
N TYR A 153 -15.30 -20.97 19.85
CA TYR A 153 -14.93 -20.12 18.71
C TYR A 153 -15.62 -20.57 17.42
N ARG A 154 -15.78 -19.63 16.53
CA ARG A 154 -15.96 -19.82 15.09
C ARG A 154 -14.88 -19.08 14.35
N ILE A 155 -14.46 -19.58 13.20
CA ILE A 155 -13.45 -18.95 12.36
C ILE A 155 -14.13 -18.36 11.14
N ARG A 156 -13.77 -17.14 10.79
CA ARG A 156 -14.38 -16.37 9.71
C ARG A 156 -13.32 -15.84 8.77
N ILE A 157 -13.41 -16.21 7.48
CA ILE A 157 -12.62 -15.60 6.40
C ILE A 157 -13.46 -14.49 5.80
N VAL A 158 -12.93 -13.27 5.81
CA VAL A 158 -13.60 -12.06 5.34
C VAL A 158 -12.88 -11.55 4.10
N GLY A 159 -13.64 -11.34 3.02
CA GLY A 159 -13.13 -10.77 1.77
C GLY A 159 -13.76 -9.40 1.52
N GLY A 160 -12.95 -8.35 1.60
CA GLY A 160 -13.34 -6.98 1.26
C GLY A 160 -13.11 -6.65 -0.21
N THR A 161 -13.59 -5.50 -0.67
CA THR A 161 -13.48 -5.08 -2.07
C THR A 161 -13.14 -3.60 -2.25
N ASN A 162 -12.53 -2.96 -1.24
CA ASN A 162 -12.10 -1.56 -1.30
C ASN A 162 -10.92 -1.25 -0.36
N GLU A 163 -9.99 -2.18 -0.18
CA GLU A 163 -8.80 -1.97 0.62
C GLU A 163 -7.92 -0.90 0.01
N GLU A 164 -7.61 -1.06 -1.26
CA GLU A 164 -6.70 -0.24 -2.06
C GLU A 164 -7.13 1.24 -2.22
N LYS A 165 -8.37 1.55 -1.83
CA LYS A 165 -8.94 2.89 -2.01
C LYS A 165 -9.71 3.43 -0.80
N GLY A 166 -9.34 3.03 0.42
CA GLY A 166 -9.81 3.73 1.62
C GLY A 166 -10.49 2.91 2.69
N MET A 167 -10.65 1.59 2.50
CA MET A 167 -11.10 0.62 3.52
C MET A 167 -12.50 0.90 4.11
N ASP A 168 -13.37 1.61 3.40
CA ASP A 168 -14.72 1.89 3.89
C ASP A 168 -15.64 0.67 3.82
N ASP A 169 -15.31 -0.33 3.02
CA ASP A 169 -15.89 -1.66 3.01
C ASP A 169 -15.74 -2.34 4.38
N MET A 170 -14.52 -2.31 4.93
CA MET A 170 -14.24 -2.93 6.22
C MET A 170 -14.77 -2.11 7.41
N LYS A 171 -14.78 -0.78 7.31
CA LYS A 171 -15.49 0.09 8.27
C LYS A 171 -16.99 -0.25 8.29
N TYR A 172 -17.59 -0.46 7.11
CA TYR A 172 -18.96 -0.92 6.98
C TYR A 172 -19.16 -2.30 7.60
N TYR A 173 -18.30 -3.28 7.28
CA TYR A 173 -18.35 -4.62 7.86
C TYR A 173 -18.33 -4.58 9.40
N VAL A 174 -17.39 -3.84 10.00
CA VAL A 174 -17.30 -3.72 11.47
C VAL A 174 -18.56 -3.11 12.06
N SER A 175 -19.18 -2.14 11.39
CA SER A 175 -20.45 -1.53 11.82
C SER A 175 -21.64 -2.49 11.80
N GLN A 176 -21.65 -3.48 10.88
CA GLN A 176 -22.74 -4.44 10.71
C GLN A 176 -22.53 -5.74 11.49
N CYS A 177 -21.29 -6.22 11.55
CA CYS A 177 -20.95 -7.55 12.06
C CYS A 177 -20.16 -7.52 13.37
N GLY A 178 -19.69 -6.35 13.80
CA GLY A 178 -18.79 -6.19 14.96
C GLY A 178 -17.34 -6.57 14.64
N ALA A 179 -16.46 -6.26 15.58
CA ALA A 179 -15.06 -6.66 15.54
C ALA A 179 -14.88 -8.14 15.91
N PRO A 180 -13.83 -8.84 15.43
CA PRO A 180 -13.49 -10.17 15.92
C PRO A 180 -12.92 -10.11 17.35
N ASP A 181 -12.90 -11.24 18.06
CA ASP A 181 -12.23 -11.37 19.34
C ASP A 181 -10.70 -11.46 19.19
N ALA A 182 -10.25 -12.07 18.10
CA ALA A 182 -8.85 -12.14 17.68
C ALA A 182 -8.77 -12.40 16.17
N GLY A 183 -7.64 -12.09 15.55
CA GLY A 183 -7.46 -12.40 14.14
C GLY A 183 -6.22 -11.78 13.52
N PHE A 184 -6.16 -11.88 12.19
CA PHE A 184 -5.08 -11.29 11.42
C PHE A 184 -5.54 -10.89 10.02
N THR A 185 -4.76 -10.04 9.37
CA THR A 185 -4.84 -9.79 7.94
C THR A 185 -3.60 -10.38 7.27
N PRO A 186 -3.76 -11.26 6.26
CA PRO A 186 -2.63 -11.85 5.54
C PRO A 186 -2.15 -10.90 4.42
N ASP A 187 -1.83 -9.66 4.79
CA ASP A 187 -1.57 -8.56 3.88
C ASP A 187 -0.30 -7.82 4.33
N GLY A 188 0.85 -8.29 3.89
CA GLY A 188 2.13 -7.70 4.24
C GLY A 188 3.28 -8.70 4.37
N LEU A 189 4.22 -8.40 5.25
CA LEU A 189 5.43 -9.20 5.44
C LEU A 189 5.29 -10.19 6.61
N PHE A 190 5.83 -11.40 6.44
CA PHE A 190 6.12 -12.26 7.58
C PHE A 190 7.34 -11.75 8.38
N PRO A 191 7.41 -12.00 9.71
CA PRO A 191 6.45 -12.81 10.49
C PRO A 191 5.14 -12.08 10.82
N MET A 192 5.17 -10.79 11.04
CA MET A 192 4.02 -9.91 11.29
C MET A 192 4.45 -8.46 11.42
N SER A 193 3.52 -7.54 11.29
CA SER A 193 3.68 -6.16 11.75
C SER A 193 2.85 -5.90 13.01
N PHE A 194 3.42 -5.17 13.97
CA PHE A 194 2.69 -4.76 15.16
C PHE A 194 2.29 -3.29 15.13
N THR A 195 2.75 -2.57 14.13
CA THR A 195 2.49 -1.15 13.96
C THR A 195 2.63 -0.73 12.50
N GLU A 196 1.84 0.26 12.10
CA GLU A 196 1.87 0.84 10.76
C GLU A 196 1.89 2.36 10.86
N ARG A 197 2.67 2.99 9.99
CA ARG A 197 2.68 4.46 9.87
C ARG A 197 1.37 4.94 9.25
N GLY A 198 0.88 6.08 9.73
CA GLY A 198 -0.19 6.80 9.06
C GLY A 198 0.31 7.39 7.75
N ILE A 199 -0.60 7.60 6.82
CA ILE A 199 -0.33 8.16 5.49
C ILE A 199 -1.32 9.29 5.25
N ASN A 200 -0.81 10.49 4.95
CA ASN A 200 -1.64 11.58 4.47
C ASN A 200 -1.18 12.00 3.08
N TYR A 201 -2.11 12.05 2.14
CA TYR A 201 -1.93 12.73 0.87
C TYR A 201 -2.57 14.12 0.99
N TYR A 202 -1.76 15.15 0.86
CA TYR A 202 -2.22 16.54 0.83
C TYR A 202 -2.31 17.00 -0.61
N PHE A 203 -3.53 17.21 -1.11
CA PHE A 203 -3.78 17.84 -2.40
C PHE A 203 -3.84 19.34 -2.18
N MET A 204 -3.00 20.08 -2.88
CA MET A 204 -2.79 21.48 -2.62
C MET A 204 -2.75 22.31 -3.90
N SER A 205 -3.18 23.55 -3.77
CA SER A 205 -3.09 24.56 -4.82
C SER A 205 -2.37 25.83 -4.35
N TYR A 206 -1.85 26.58 -5.33
CA TYR A 206 -1.23 27.88 -5.12
C TYR A 206 -1.49 28.79 -6.32
N GLY A 207 -2.06 29.95 -6.07
CA GLY A 207 -2.39 30.93 -7.11
C GLY A 207 -1.15 31.62 -7.68
N LEU A 208 -0.97 31.56 -8.97
CA LEU A 208 0.08 32.24 -9.70
C LEU A 208 -0.40 33.63 -10.17
N ALA A 209 -0.85 34.46 -9.24
CA ALA A 209 -1.29 35.83 -9.55
C ALA A 209 -0.15 36.83 -9.53
N GLY A 210 -0.24 37.84 -10.39
CA GLY A 210 0.68 38.98 -10.41
C GLY A 210 1.65 38.97 -11.62
N LYS A 211 2.14 40.18 -11.96
CA LYS A 211 3.10 40.33 -13.06
C LYS A 211 4.49 39.99 -12.54
N SER A 212 5.17 39.07 -13.17
CA SER A 212 6.60 38.83 -13.02
C SER A 212 7.37 39.84 -13.86
N THR A 213 8.47 40.33 -13.33
CA THR A 213 9.46 41.17 -14.05
C THR A 213 10.67 40.34 -14.49
N SER A 214 10.68 39.05 -14.16
CA SER A 214 11.77 38.15 -14.49
C SER A 214 11.92 37.97 -15.99
N LYS A 215 13.15 37.88 -16.42
CA LYS A 215 13.50 37.59 -17.82
C LYS A 215 13.17 36.16 -18.25
N VAL A 216 12.83 35.29 -17.29
CA VAL A 216 12.41 33.90 -17.50
C VAL A 216 11.09 33.66 -16.78
N ARG A 217 10.14 33.10 -17.47
CA ARG A 217 8.82 32.73 -16.94
C ARG A 217 8.63 31.22 -17.04
N VAL A 218 8.09 30.59 -16.00
CA VAL A 218 7.62 29.22 -16.03
C VAL A 218 6.23 29.22 -16.69
N VAL A 219 6.08 28.51 -17.79
CA VAL A 219 4.83 28.41 -18.57
C VAL A 219 4.07 27.14 -18.20
N GLY A 220 4.80 26.08 -17.94
CA GLY A 220 4.24 24.80 -17.53
C GLY A 220 5.26 23.97 -16.75
N LEU A 221 4.77 23.08 -15.91
CA LEU A 221 5.53 22.03 -15.24
C LEU A 221 4.62 20.84 -15.03
N HIS A 222 5.10 19.66 -15.34
CA HIS A 222 4.37 18.43 -15.12
C HIS A 222 5.30 17.32 -14.63
N GLY A 223 4.83 16.56 -13.61
CA GLY A 223 5.52 15.39 -13.11
C GLY A 223 4.72 14.62 -12.07
N GLY A 224 4.96 13.30 -12.01
CA GLY A 224 4.31 12.39 -11.09
C GLY A 224 2.92 11.93 -11.55
N GLU A 225 2.74 10.63 -11.60
CA GLU A 225 1.47 9.99 -11.97
C GLU A 225 0.94 9.13 -10.81
N ILE A 226 1.82 8.46 -10.09
CA ILE A 226 1.51 7.53 -9.01
C ILE A 226 1.83 8.17 -7.65
N LEU A 227 0.82 8.38 -6.81
CA LEU A 227 0.93 9.19 -5.60
C LEU A 227 1.79 8.58 -4.49
N ASN A 228 1.93 7.27 -4.46
CA ASN A 228 2.77 6.57 -3.48
C ASN A 228 4.19 6.26 -3.99
N MET A 229 4.60 6.87 -5.12
CA MET A 229 5.93 6.69 -5.70
C MET A 229 6.68 8.03 -5.79
N VAL A 230 8.01 7.98 -5.70
CA VAL A 230 8.89 9.11 -6.00
C VAL A 230 8.91 9.30 -7.51
N PRO A 231 8.53 10.48 -8.06
CA PRO A 231 8.55 10.73 -9.48
C PRO A 231 9.95 10.62 -10.09
N ASP A 232 10.10 9.75 -11.07
CA ASP A 232 11.36 9.56 -11.81
C ASP A 232 11.43 10.34 -13.12
N ARG A 233 10.32 11.00 -13.51
CA ARG A 233 10.24 11.87 -14.69
C ARG A 233 9.49 13.14 -14.36
N ALA A 234 10.00 14.25 -14.91
CA ALA A 234 9.33 15.53 -14.89
C ALA A 234 9.78 16.38 -16.08
N SER A 235 8.94 17.33 -16.47
CA SER A 235 9.24 18.32 -17.51
C SER A 235 8.77 19.70 -17.10
N ALA A 236 9.42 20.75 -17.60
CA ALA A 236 8.93 22.12 -17.47
C ALA A 236 9.16 22.89 -18.77
N GLU A 237 8.29 23.84 -19.04
CA GLU A 237 8.39 24.77 -20.16
C GLU A 237 8.65 26.19 -19.62
N LEU A 238 9.68 26.83 -20.15
CA LEU A 238 10.08 28.18 -19.80
C LEU A 238 10.00 29.07 -21.04
N GLU A 239 9.67 30.34 -20.81
CA GLU A 239 9.75 31.42 -21.81
C GLU A 239 10.79 32.44 -21.36
N ALA A 240 11.83 32.64 -22.14
CA ALA A 240 12.84 33.67 -21.91
C ALA A 240 12.45 34.97 -22.60
N SER A 241 12.90 36.13 -22.08
CA SER A 241 12.63 37.45 -22.65
C SER A 241 13.22 37.63 -24.04
N ASP A 242 14.31 36.97 -24.32
CA ASP A 242 15.05 37.04 -25.58
C ASP A 242 16.00 35.83 -25.72
N GLU A 243 16.57 35.63 -26.92
CA GLU A 243 17.48 34.53 -27.22
C GLU A 243 18.79 34.56 -26.39
N THR A 244 19.26 35.74 -25.96
CA THR A 244 20.43 35.85 -25.11
C THR A 244 20.17 35.27 -23.74
N GLU A 245 19.01 35.57 -23.17
CA GLU A 245 18.59 35.04 -21.88
C GLU A 245 18.31 33.53 -22.00
N ALA A 246 17.72 33.09 -23.10
CA ALA A 246 17.52 31.64 -23.36
C ALA A 246 18.86 30.89 -23.40
N GLY A 247 19.86 31.46 -24.10
CA GLY A 247 21.23 30.90 -24.11
C GLY A 247 21.88 30.85 -22.72
N ARG A 248 21.65 31.92 -21.91
CA ARG A 248 22.11 31.92 -20.51
C ARG A 248 21.52 30.77 -19.70
N VAL A 249 20.21 30.57 -19.80
CA VAL A 249 19.52 29.46 -19.10
C VAL A 249 20.07 28.09 -19.53
N MET A 250 20.31 27.89 -20.84
CA MET A 250 20.92 26.66 -21.33
C MET A 250 22.28 26.36 -20.68
N GLY A 251 23.12 27.41 -20.56
CA GLY A 251 24.42 27.30 -19.87
C GLY A 251 24.26 26.91 -18.39
N LEU A 252 23.27 27.49 -17.69
CA LEU A 252 23.00 27.21 -16.30
C LEU A 252 22.45 25.76 -16.09
N VAL A 253 21.70 25.21 -17.03
CA VAL A 253 21.26 23.80 -16.98
C VAL A 253 22.47 22.86 -17.00
N GLU A 254 23.43 23.10 -17.91
CA GLU A 254 24.64 22.28 -18.00
C GLU A 254 25.52 22.43 -16.74
N GLU A 255 25.62 23.63 -16.20
CA GLU A 255 26.33 23.87 -14.94
C GLU A 255 25.65 23.14 -13.77
N TYR A 256 24.32 23.25 -13.64
CA TYR A 256 23.54 22.58 -12.61
C TYR A 256 23.72 21.05 -12.67
N ARG A 257 23.62 20.50 -13.88
CA ARG A 257 23.83 19.07 -14.13
C ARG A 257 25.23 18.63 -13.68
N ARG A 258 26.27 19.40 -14.07
CA ARG A 258 27.67 19.11 -13.74
C ARG A 258 27.95 19.21 -12.23
N THR A 259 27.40 20.20 -11.55
CA THR A 259 27.69 20.49 -10.14
C THR A 259 26.88 19.63 -9.17
N THR A 260 25.64 19.28 -9.52
CA THR A 260 24.73 18.51 -8.63
C THR A 260 24.66 17.04 -8.97
N GLY A 261 25.11 16.63 -10.15
CA GLY A 261 24.97 15.25 -10.65
C GLY A 261 23.51 14.85 -10.95
N ARG A 262 22.59 15.85 -11.06
CA ARG A 262 21.20 15.59 -11.37
C ARG A 262 20.97 15.60 -12.86
N ASP A 263 20.17 14.64 -13.36
CA ASP A 263 19.89 14.49 -14.79
C ASP A 263 18.75 15.45 -15.21
N VAL A 264 19.07 16.73 -15.25
CA VAL A 264 18.22 17.80 -15.83
C VAL A 264 18.84 18.20 -17.16
N THR A 265 18.08 18.10 -18.25
CA THR A 265 18.48 18.46 -19.62
C THR A 265 17.54 19.51 -20.18
N ALA A 266 17.98 20.23 -21.20
CA ALA A 266 17.16 21.26 -21.84
C ALA A 266 17.25 21.14 -23.38
N SER A 267 16.16 21.52 -24.05
CA SER A 267 16.13 21.83 -25.47
C SER A 267 15.62 23.26 -25.68
N LEU A 268 16.10 23.94 -26.73
CA LEU A 268 15.80 25.34 -27.00
C LEU A 268 15.16 25.46 -28.39
N GLU A 269 14.05 26.22 -28.46
CA GLU A 269 13.40 26.63 -29.70
C GLU A 269 13.04 28.11 -29.62
N GLY A 270 13.83 28.99 -30.27
CA GLY A 270 13.71 30.42 -30.11
C GLY A 270 13.96 30.88 -28.67
N THR A 271 12.93 31.43 -28.02
CA THR A 271 12.94 31.82 -26.61
C THR A 271 12.33 30.74 -25.68
N ARG A 272 11.77 29.67 -26.23
CA ARG A 272 11.17 28.57 -25.45
C ARG A 272 12.21 27.53 -25.09
N ILE A 273 12.25 27.23 -23.81
CA ILE A 273 13.16 26.22 -23.23
C ILE A 273 12.31 25.12 -22.63
N ARG A 274 12.52 23.88 -23.10
CA ARG A 274 11.91 22.70 -22.49
C ARG A 274 12.94 22.00 -21.63
N LEU A 275 12.68 21.95 -20.33
CA LEU A 275 13.45 21.15 -19.36
C LEU A 275 12.87 19.75 -19.28
N THR A 276 13.74 18.76 -19.13
CA THR A 276 13.39 17.38 -18.82
C THR A 276 14.29 16.88 -17.70
N SER A 277 13.70 16.26 -16.69
CA SER A 277 14.42 15.65 -15.58
C SER A 277 14.16 14.16 -15.51
N ARG A 278 15.23 13.39 -15.27
CA ARG A 278 15.16 11.97 -14.96
C ARG A 278 15.70 11.71 -13.56
N GLY A 279 14.93 11.00 -12.79
CA GLY A 279 15.24 10.63 -11.42
C GLY A 279 15.43 9.12 -11.25
N LEU A 280 15.07 8.65 -10.07
CA LEU A 280 15.03 7.24 -9.71
C LEU A 280 13.74 7.00 -8.94
N CYS A 281 12.91 6.10 -9.44
CA CYS A 281 11.67 5.70 -8.79
C CYS A 281 11.99 4.95 -7.49
N ALA A 282 11.22 5.22 -6.45
CA ALA A 282 11.21 4.48 -5.19
C ALA A 282 9.84 4.63 -4.54
N HIS A 283 9.46 3.69 -3.70
CA HIS A 283 8.22 3.81 -2.94
C HIS A 283 8.30 4.97 -1.93
N SER A 284 7.21 5.70 -1.70
CA SER A 284 7.20 6.87 -0.80
C SER A 284 7.37 6.53 0.68
N CYS A 285 7.33 5.25 1.06
CA CYS A 285 7.73 4.81 2.41
C CYS A 285 9.25 4.89 2.62
N THR A 286 10.04 4.84 1.54
CA THR A 286 11.51 4.93 1.53
C THR A 286 12.01 5.93 0.47
N PRO A 287 11.54 7.20 0.49
CA PRO A 287 11.78 8.17 -0.58
C PRO A 287 13.26 8.56 -0.71
N PHE A 288 14.05 8.30 0.32
CA PHE A 288 15.51 8.49 0.34
C PHE A 288 16.27 7.48 -0.55
N ASN A 289 15.63 6.41 -1.00
CA ASN A 289 16.16 5.47 -1.99
C ASN A 289 15.92 5.95 -3.43
N GLY A 290 15.06 6.98 -3.61
CA GLY A 290 14.73 7.57 -4.89
C GLY A 290 15.47 8.87 -5.18
N LYS A 291 15.26 9.38 -6.40
CA LYS A 291 15.68 10.71 -6.85
C LYS A 291 14.49 11.40 -7.51
N ASN A 292 13.87 12.33 -6.82
CA ASN A 292 12.67 13.02 -7.30
C ASN A 292 12.98 13.97 -8.44
N ALA A 293 12.42 13.69 -9.62
CA ALA A 293 12.65 14.48 -10.83
C ALA A 293 12.00 15.87 -10.76
N ILE A 294 10.84 16.01 -10.11
CA ILE A 294 10.16 17.31 -9.92
C ILE A 294 11.02 18.21 -9.04
N VAL A 295 11.49 17.69 -7.91
CA VAL A 295 12.35 18.43 -6.98
C VAL A 295 13.63 18.92 -7.67
N ALA A 296 14.20 18.11 -8.57
CA ALA A 296 15.39 18.53 -9.33
C ALA A 296 15.12 19.75 -10.21
N ILE A 297 13.96 19.81 -10.88
CA ILE A 297 13.54 20.99 -11.66
C ILE A 297 13.28 22.19 -10.74
N LEU A 298 12.52 22.02 -9.65
CA LEU A 298 12.19 23.13 -8.74
C LEU A 298 13.44 23.80 -8.15
N MET A 299 14.42 23.00 -7.73
CA MET A 299 15.70 23.50 -7.21
C MET A 299 16.53 24.22 -8.29
N PHE A 300 16.46 23.78 -9.54
CA PHE A 300 17.06 24.52 -10.66
C PHE A 300 16.35 25.86 -10.89
N LEU A 301 15.01 25.87 -10.90
CA LEU A 301 14.21 27.08 -11.13
C LEU A 301 14.40 28.13 -10.03
N ASP A 302 14.54 27.73 -8.77
CA ASP A 302 14.86 28.63 -7.67
C ASP A 302 16.19 29.37 -7.92
N GLY A 303 17.20 28.67 -8.44
CA GLY A 303 18.49 29.23 -8.82
C GLY A 303 18.45 30.24 -9.96
N LEU A 304 17.35 30.34 -10.73
CA LEU A 304 17.18 31.33 -11.79
C LEU A 304 16.80 32.74 -11.28
N GLY A 305 16.42 32.87 -10.00
CA GLY A 305 16.00 34.12 -9.40
C GLY A 305 14.68 34.68 -9.95
N ILE A 306 13.75 33.79 -10.28
CA ILE A 306 12.38 34.13 -10.72
C ILE A 306 11.67 34.92 -9.61
N ASP A 307 10.96 36.01 -9.97
CA ASP A 307 10.19 36.85 -9.07
C ASP A 307 8.66 36.52 -9.12
N GLY A 308 7.85 37.36 -8.45
CA GLY A 308 6.40 37.20 -8.38
C GLY A 308 5.98 36.01 -7.55
N SER A 309 4.75 35.54 -7.76
CA SER A 309 4.17 34.42 -7.01
C SER A 309 4.93 33.11 -7.26
N MET A 310 5.34 32.84 -8.49
CA MET A 310 6.17 31.67 -8.80
C MET A 310 7.49 31.70 -8.02
N GLY A 311 8.19 32.80 -8.02
CA GLY A 311 9.46 32.94 -7.27
C GLY A 311 9.26 32.80 -5.75
N THR A 312 8.14 33.29 -5.23
CA THR A 312 7.78 33.11 -3.81
C THR A 312 7.56 31.63 -3.48
N PHE A 313 6.85 30.89 -4.33
CA PHE A 313 6.67 29.45 -4.18
C PHE A 313 8.00 28.69 -4.26
N LEU A 314 8.84 28.99 -5.26
CA LEU A 314 10.14 28.33 -5.44
C LEU A 314 11.05 28.51 -4.21
N ARG A 315 11.15 29.72 -3.68
CA ARG A 315 11.92 29.99 -2.45
C ARG A 315 11.35 29.27 -1.24
N PHE A 316 10.02 29.30 -1.06
CA PHE A 316 9.37 28.51 0.01
C PHE A 316 9.73 27.03 -0.13
N PHE A 317 9.60 26.49 -1.34
CA PHE A 317 9.91 25.08 -1.59
C PHE A 317 11.38 24.76 -1.26
N ALA A 318 12.31 25.58 -1.74
CA ALA A 318 13.74 25.39 -1.51
C ALA A 318 14.12 25.46 -0.02
N GLU A 319 13.56 26.42 0.71
CA GLU A 319 13.87 26.67 2.13
C GLU A 319 13.16 25.69 3.09
N LYS A 320 11.94 25.29 2.78
CA LYS A 320 11.06 24.53 3.68
C LYS A 320 10.95 23.05 3.36
N ILE A 321 11.22 22.67 2.12
CA ILE A 321 11.13 21.28 1.67
C ILE A 321 12.50 20.84 1.10
N GLY A 322 12.97 21.54 0.10
CA GLY A 322 14.23 21.29 -0.57
C GLY A 322 14.34 19.84 -1.07
N MET A 323 15.50 19.26 -0.89
CA MET A 323 15.77 17.86 -1.24
C MET A 323 15.57 16.88 -0.07
N THR A 324 14.96 17.33 1.03
CA THR A 324 14.79 16.49 2.21
C THR A 324 13.58 15.57 2.05
N THR A 325 13.67 14.41 2.66
CA THR A 325 12.63 13.37 2.57
C THR A 325 12.08 12.97 3.94
N ASP A 326 12.32 13.79 4.97
CA ASP A 326 11.92 13.52 6.36
C ASP A 326 11.24 14.72 7.03
N GLY A 327 10.85 15.74 6.28
CA GLY A 327 10.17 16.93 6.79
C GLY A 327 11.01 17.80 7.74
N ARG A 328 12.33 17.59 7.82
CA ARG A 328 13.20 18.32 8.77
C ARG A 328 13.18 19.82 8.61
N LEU A 329 13.10 20.33 7.37
CA LEU A 329 13.07 21.77 7.10
C LEU A 329 11.72 22.42 7.48
N LEU A 330 10.65 21.62 7.56
CA LEU A 330 9.34 22.02 8.07
C LEU A 330 9.25 21.87 9.61
N GLY A 331 10.31 21.38 10.29
CA GLY A 331 10.29 21.07 11.72
C GLY A 331 9.49 19.80 12.07
N MET A 332 9.12 18.98 11.08
CA MET A 332 8.25 17.82 11.23
C MET A 332 9.01 16.49 11.38
N LYS A 333 10.34 16.50 11.44
CA LYS A 333 11.11 15.27 11.62
C LYS A 333 10.73 14.58 12.93
N ARG A 334 10.18 13.38 12.85
CA ARG A 334 9.77 12.52 13.97
C ARG A 334 10.13 11.07 13.67
N GLU A 335 10.32 10.31 14.73
CA GLU A 335 10.60 8.87 14.67
C GLU A 335 10.13 8.21 15.95
N ASP A 336 9.52 7.02 15.84
CA ASP A 336 9.21 6.14 16.96
C ASP A 336 9.33 4.67 16.49
N GLU A 337 8.74 3.74 17.23
CA GLU A 337 8.79 2.32 16.90
C GLU A 337 8.09 1.95 15.58
N CYS A 338 7.18 2.82 15.06
CA CYS A 338 6.61 2.67 13.71
C CYS A 338 7.58 3.10 12.60
N GLY A 339 8.74 3.63 12.95
CA GLY A 339 9.71 4.19 12.04
C GLY A 339 9.68 5.71 11.95
N ARG A 340 10.43 6.26 10.99
CA ARG A 340 10.59 7.70 10.80
C ARG A 340 9.51 8.30 9.91
N LEU A 341 9.23 9.59 10.12
CA LEU A 341 8.45 10.36 9.17
C LEU A 341 9.15 10.40 7.81
N THR A 342 8.38 10.16 6.74
CA THR A 342 8.83 10.36 5.36
C THR A 342 7.96 11.40 4.66
N PHE A 343 8.61 12.17 3.78
CA PHE A 343 8.02 13.25 3.02
C PHE A 343 8.38 13.09 1.54
N SER A 344 7.39 13.00 0.66
CA SER A 344 7.59 12.89 -0.78
C SER A 344 6.68 13.86 -1.53
N LEU A 345 7.24 14.69 -2.40
CA LEU A 345 6.46 15.37 -3.43
C LEU A 345 6.11 14.33 -4.49
N SER A 346 4.82 14.00 -4.60
CA SER A 346 4.35 12.89 -5.44
C SER A 346 3.87 13.34 -6.81
N LYS A 347 3.31 14.55 -6.91
CA LYS A 347 2.79 15.10 -8.17
C LYS A 347 2.88 16.61 -8.17
N MET A 348 3.07 17.19 -9.34
CA MET A 348 2.97 18.64 -9.55
C MET A 348 2.54 18.93 -10.98
N ASP A 349 1.60 19.87 -11.11
CA ASP A 349 1.13 20.46 -12.35
C ASP A 349 1.14 21.99 -12.22
N VAL A 350 1.70 22.67 -13.20
CA VAL A 350 1.67 24.14 -13.35
C VAL A 350 1.11 24.45 -14.72
N ASP A 351 0.06 25.24 -14.75
CA ASP A 351 -0.60 25.72 -15.96
C ASP A 351 -1.05 27.20 -15.81
N GLU A 352 -1.92 27.68 -16.70
CA GLU A 352 -2.45 29.04 -16.69
C GLU A 352 -3.35 29.32 -15.47
N ASP A 353 -3.99 28.29 -14.91
CA ASP A 353 -4.90 28.38 -13.76
C ASP A 353 -4.14 28.43 -12.42
N GLY A 354 -2.89 28.01 -12.39
CA GLY A 354 -2.06 28.03 -11.21
C GLY A 354 -1.17 26.80 -11.02
N LEU A 355 -0.83 26.53 -9.77
CA LEU A 355 0.01 25.42 -9.37
C LEU A 355 -0.80 24.45 -8.52
N LYS A 356 -0.83 23.17 -8.89
CA LYS A 356 -1.40 22.06 -8.11
C LYS A 356 -0.29 21.06 -7.79
N TRP A 357 -0.28 20.58 -6.56
CA TRP A 357 0.74 19.63 -6.13
C TRP A 357 0.21 18.69 -5.06
N VAL A 358 0.80 17.51 -4.99
CA VAL A 358 0.42 16.47 -4.01
C VAL A 358 1.67 16.04 -3.25
N VAL A 359 1.53 16.02 -1.93
CA VAL A 359 2.56 15.54 -1.00
C VAL A 359 2.06 14.31 -0.28
N ASN A 360 2.88 13.26 -0.27
CA ASN A 360 2.69 12.08 0.57
C ASN A 360 3.54 12.24 1.84
N ILE A 361 2.89 12.25 3.01
CA ILE A 361 3.56 12.26 4.31
C ILE A 361 3.18 10.98 5.04
N ARG A 362 4.19 10.15 5.35
CA ARG A 362 4.01 9.02 6.26
C ARG A 362 4.57 9.39 7.61
N TYR A 363 3.79 9.14 8.66
CA TYR A 363 4.11 9.63 9.99
C TYR A 363 4.00 8.55 11.06
N PRO A 364 4.85 8.60 12.12
CA PRO A 364 4.84 7.66 13.22
C PRO A 364 3.59 7.81 14.11
N TYR A 365 3.26 6.76 14.87
CA TYR A 365 2.07 6.68 15.71
C TYR A 365 1.98 7.85 16.72
N THR A 366 3.10 8.21 17.36
CA THR A 366 3.15 9.26 18.36
C THR A 366 2.91 10.67 17.79
N TYR A 367 2.88 10.82 16.47
CA TYR A 367 2.70 12.11 15.78
C TYR A 367 1.33 12.27 15.11
N LYS A 368 0.45 11.28 15.20
CA LYS A 368 -0.83 11.22 14.47
C LYS A 368 -1.74 12.43 14.69
N ASP A 369 -1.82 12.94 15.91
CA ASP A 369 -2.74 14.03 16.28
C ASP A 369 -2.19 15.44 15.91
N GLN A 370 -0.93 15.55 15.50
CA GLN A 370 -0.23 16.81 15.25
C GLN A 370 0.17 17.01 13.78
N VAL A 371 0.34 15.93 13.01
CA VAL A 371 0.94 15.98 11.67
C VAL A 371 0.23 16.97 10.75
N THR A 372 -1.10 16.96 10.69
CA THR A 372 -1.87 17.85 9.83
C THR A 372 -1.82 19.29 10.32
N ALA A 373 -1.90 19.52 11.63
CA ALA A 373 -1.81 20.87 12.20
C ALA A 373 -0.44 21.50 11.95
N ASP A 374 0.64 20.74 12.18
CA ASP A 374 2.01 21.22 11.98
C ASP A 374 2.29 21.50 10.49
N PHE A 375 1.84 20.63 9.57
CA PHE A 375 1.97 20.87 8.15
C PHE A 375 1.18 22.09 7.69
N THR A 376 -0.08 22.20 8.09
CA THR A 376 -0.95 23.35 7.80
C THR A 376 -0.32 24.66 8.27
N ALA A 377 0.25 24.68 9.49
CA ALA A 377 0.90 25.85 10.05
C ALA A 377 2.15 26.33 9.25
N GLN A 378 2.74 25.47 8.41
CA GLN A 378 3.87 25.84 7.56
C GLN A 378 3.41 26.30 6.17
N VAL A 379 2.40 25.66 5.58
CA VAL A 379 2.05 25.90 4.16
C VAL A 379 1.00 26.99 3.98
N VAL A 380 -0.02 27.07 4.83
CA VAL A 380 -1.11 28.04 4.69
C VAL A 380 -0.64 29.51 4.85
N PRO A 381 0.21 29.87 5.85
CA PRO A 381 0.73 31.23 5.94
C PRO A 381 1.62 31.64 4.76
N ALA A 382 2.16 30.69 4.01
CA ALA A 382 2.91 30.91 2.78
C ALA A 382 2.01 31.10 1.53
N GLY A 383 0.68 31.09 1.72
CA GLY A 383 -0.31 31.34 0.67
C GLY A 383 -0.81 30.10 -0.06
N MET A 384 -0.45 28.88 0.42
CA MET A 384 -0.91 27.64 -0.17
C MET A 384 -2.28 27.26 0.39
N VAL A 385 -3.10 26.62 -0.43
CA VAL A 385 -4.39 26.09 -0.03
C VAL A 385 -4.28 24.56 0.04
N ILE A 386 -4.77 23.97 1.12
CA ILE A 386 -4.98 22.52 1.21
C ILE A 386 -6.41 22.28 0.74
N ASP A 387 -6.55 21.73 -0.46
CA ASP A 387 -7.85 21.51 -1.09
C ASP A 387 -8.52 20.25 -0.53
N GLU A 388 -7.69 19.19 -0.28
CA GLU A 388 -8.15 17.89 0.21
C GLU A 388 -7.03 17.21 1.01
N VAL A 389 -7.42 16.41 2.00
CA VAL A 389 -6.52 15.50 2.72
C VAL A 389 -7.13 14.11 2.68
N ASP A 390 -6.47 13.20 1.96
CA ASP A 390 -6.76 11.77 2.03
C ASP A 390 -5.87 11.16 3.12
N ALA A 391 -6.50 10.74 4.23
CA ALA A 391 -5.81 10.36 5.45
C ALA A 391 -6.07 8.90 5.82
N HIS A 392 -5.00 8.15 5.95
CA HIS A 392 -4.97 6.79 6.48
C HIS A 392 -4.38 6.78 7.88
N ASN A 393 -5.08 6.16 8.81
CA ASN A 393 -4.68 6.17 10.21
C ASN A 393 -3.40 5.36 10.47
N THR A 394 -2.76 5.65 11.59
CA THR A 394 -1.72 4.79 12.14
C THR A 394 -2.37 3.56 12.80
N TYR A 395 -1.61 2.49 12.85
CA TYR A 395 -1.96 1.29 13.60
C TYR A 395 -0.87 0.95 14.61
N ARG A 396 -1.27 0.46 15.78
CA ARG A 396 -0.36 -0.07 16.81
C ARG A 396 -1.07 -1.13 17.64
N PHE A 397 -0.42 -2.26 17.78
CA PHE A 397 -0.89 -3.38 18.61
C PHE A 397 0.08 -3.67 19.76
N PRO A 398 -0.42 -3.98 20.98
CA PRO A 398 0.44 -4.26 22.12
C PRO A 398 1.30 -5.52 21.90
N MET A 399 2.62 -5.37 21.96
CA MET A 399 3.59 -6.45 21.72
C MET A 399 3.54 -7.59 22.74
N ASP A 400 3.06 -7.31 23.94
CA ASP A 400 2.90 -8.28 25.03
C ASP A 400 1.57 -9.03 24.98
N HIS A 401 0.70 -8.73 24.01
CA HIS A 401 -0.59 -9.38 23.87
C HIS A 401 -0.43 -10.88 23.57
N PRO A 402 -1.28 -11.78 24.16
CA PRO A 402 -1.21 -13.23 23.94
C PRO A 402 -1.24 -13.62 22.47
N MET A 403 -2.06 -12.96 21.67
CA MET A 403 -2.17 -13.20 20.21
C MET A 403 -0.82 -13.06 19.50
N ILE A 404 -0.02 -12.02 19.81
CA ILE A 404 1.32 -11.83 19.24
C ILE A 404 2.21 -13.05 19.53
N ARG A 405 2.22 -13.51 20.78
CA ARG A 405 3.03 -14.69 21.17
C ARG A 405 2.57 -15.95 20.43
N THR A 406 1.25 -16.13 20.28
CA THR A 406 0.67 -17.28 19.56
C THR A 406 1.10 -17.29 18.09
N LEU A 407 0.93 -16.17 17.37
CA LEU A 407 1.28 -16.07 15.95
C LEU A 407 2.79 -16.23 15.72
N ARG A 408 3.62 -15.62 16.57
CA ARG A 408 5.07 -15.81 16.56
C ARG A 408 5.46 -17.28 16.72
N GLY A 409 4.85 -17.96 17.72
CA GLY A 409 5.11 -19.38 17.97
C GLY A 409 4.74 -20.27 16.78
N VAL A 410 3.63 -20.00 16.10
CA VAL A 410 3.23 -20.70 14.87
C VAL A 410 4.25 -20.48 13.75
N TYR A 411 4.69 -19.24 13.56
CA TYR A 411 5.67 -18.93 12.53
C TYR A 411 7.03 -19.60 12.79
N GLU A 412 7.53 -19.54 14.02
CA GLU A 412 8.79 -20.18 14.41
C GLU A 412 8.72 -21.71 14.27
N GLU A 413 7.64 -22.35 14.70
CA GLU A 413 7.46 -23.81 14.64
C GLU A 413 7.46 -24.31 13.19
N LEU A 414 6.76 -23.62 12.27
CA LEU A 414 6.63 -24.04 10.89
C LEU A 414 7.81 -23.66 9.99
N THR A 415 8.48 -22.55 10.29
CA THR A 415 9.53 -22.03 9.40
C THR A 415 10.95 -22.19 9.97
N GLY A 416 11.09 -22.33 11.28
CA GLY A 416 12.39 -22.27 11.96
C GLY A 416 13.09 -20.89 11.86
N ARG A 417 12.38 -19.85 11.40
CA ARG A 417 12.93 -18.50 11.18
C ARG A 417 12.66 -17.59 12.38
N ASP A 418 13.43 -16.50 12.47
CA ASP A 418 13.20 -15.45 13.48
C ASP A 418 11.81 -14.80 13.27
N SER A 419 11.10 -14.63 14.36
CA SER A 419 9.74 -14.06 14.40
C SER A 419 9.69 -12.63 14.93
N THR A 420 10.80 -11.89 14.87
CA THR A 420 10.82 -10.48 15.28
C THR A 420 9.85 -9.67 14.41
N PRO A 421 8.81 -9.04 15.00
CA PRO A 421 7.82 -8.29 14.25
C PRO A 421 8.42 -7.06 13.55
N SER A 422 7.89 -6.75 12.38
CA SER A 422 8.22 -5.54 11.60
C SER A 422 7.33 -4.35 11.99
N HIS A 423 7.54 -3.23 11.31
CA HIS A 423 6.79 -1.97 11.48
C HIS A 423 6.37 -1.40 10.11
N GLU A 424 6.08 -2.27 9.16
CA GLU A 424 5.67 -1.88 7.80
C GLU A 424 4.24 -2.35 7.54
N GLY A 425 3.51 -1.63 6.70
CA GLY A 425 2.17 -1.97 6.28
C GLY A 425 1.30 -0.74 6.01
N GLY A 426 0.06 -1.01 5.71
CA GLY A 426 -1.03 -0.10 5.44
C GLY A 426 -2.22 -0.99 5.10
N THR A 427 -2.81 -1.69 6.09
CA THR A 427 -3.70 -2.83 5.90
C THR A 427 -5.03 -2.64 6.63
N TYR A 428 -5.94 -3.57 6.51
CA TYR A 428 -7.19 -3.60 7.28
C TYR A 428 -7.00 -3.56 8.81
N ALA A 429 -5.79 -3.82 9.34
CA ALA A 429 -5.50 -3.65 10.75
C ALA A 429 -5.69 -2.21 11.25
N GLN A 430 -5.66 -1.22 10.35
CA GLN A 430 -5.95 0.19 10.68
C GLN A 430 -7.42 0.45 11.01
N VAL A 431 -8.33 -0.39 10.53
CA VAL A 431 -9.79 -0.15 10.63
C VAL A 431 -10.55 -1.30 11.30
N VAL A 432 -9.97 -2.48 11.39
CA VAL A 432 -10.55 -3.64 12.08
C VAL A 432 -9.84 -3.83 13.42
N PRO A 433 -10.53 -3.68 14.57
CA PRO A 433 -9.94 -3.93 15.87
C PRO A 433 -9.54 -5.41 16.09
N ASN A 434 -8.60 -5.65 17.00
CA ASN A 434 -8.19 -6.98 17.46
C ASN A 434 -7.58 -7.89 16.40
N ILE A 435 -7.01 -7.33 15.34
CA ILE A 435 -6.24 -8.07 14.34
C ILE A 435 -4.84 -7.49 14.17
N VAL A 436 -3.93 -8.28 13.61
CA VAL A 436 -2.58 -7.85 13.24
C VAL A 436 -2.26 -8.29 11.80
N PRO A 437 -1.41 -7.60 11.06
CA PRO A 437 -0.86 -8.11 9.81
C PRO A 437 0.01 -9.35 10.08
N PHE A 438 -0.21 -10.44 9.30
CA PHE A 438 0.51 -11.71 9.45
C PHE A 438 0.71 -12.37 8.08
N GLY A 439 1.81 -12.06 7.40
CA GLY A 439 2.12 -12.56 6.05
C GLY A 439 1.47 -11.71 4.96
N SER A 440 1.70 -12.01 3.69
CA SER A 440 2.07 -13.28 3.05
C SER A 440 3.50 -13.31 2.45
N ILE A 441 4.26 -12.24 2.51
CA ILE A 441 5.57 -12.17 1.84
C ILE A 441 6.66 -12.62 2.82
N PHE A 442 7.45 -13.63 2.44
CA PHE A 442 8.53 -14.14 3.29
C PHE A 442 9.78 -13.26 3.26
N PRO A 443 10.56 -13.22 4.36
CA PRO A 443 11.86 -12.55 4.38
C PRO A 443 12.78 -13.10 3.30
N GLY A 444 13.26 -12.20 2.41
CA GLY A 444 14.13 -12.54 1.28
C GLY A 444 13.39 -12.76 -0.04
N THR A 445 12.07 -12.93 -0.04
CA THR A 445 11.24 -12.93 -1.25
C THR A 445 11.06 -11.50 -1.74
N PRO A 446 11.27 -11.21 -3.04
CA PRO A 446 11.02 -9.88 -3.59
C PRO A 446 9.56 -9.46 -3.40
N ASP A 447 9.34 -8.27 -2.88
CA ASP A 447 8.02 -7.64 -2.87
C ASP A 447 7.68 -7.17 -4.30
N LEU A 448 6.69 -7.83 -4.91
CA LEU A 448 6.17 -7.53 -6.24
C LEU A 448 4.77 -6.91 -6.20
N CYS A 449 4.24 -6.59 -5.03
CA CYS A 449 2.96 -5.88 -4.90
C CYS A 449 2.98 -4.58 -5.70
N HIS A 450 1.90 -4.30 -6.43
CA HIS A 450 1.75 -3.11 -7.28
C HIS A 450 2.72 -3.01 -8.47
N ARG A 451 3.50 -4.07 -8.77
CA ARG A 451 4.48 -4.09 -9.87
C ARG A 451 4.03 -5.02 -11.00
N PRO A 452 4.54 -4.83 -12.23
CA PRO A 452 4.37 -5.84 -13.28
C PRO A 452 5.06 -7.15 -12.88
N ASP A 453 4.57 -8.24 -13.44
CA ASP A 453 5.01 -9.61 -13.15
C ASP A 453 4.84 -10.03 -11.67
N GLU A 454 3.84 -9.44 -10.98
CA GLU A 454 3.42 -9.94 -9.67
C GLU A 454 3.14 -11.43 -9.77
N CYS A 455 3.73 -12.19 -8.87
CA CYS A 455 3.58 -13.65 -8.84
C CYS A 455 3.86 -14.20 -7.44
N ILE A 456 3.24 -15.34 -7.15
CA ILE A 456 3.51 -16.10 -5.93
C ILE A 456 4.16 -17.45 -6.27
N ASP A 457 5.21 -17.81 -5.55
CA ASP A 457 5.80 -19.15 -5.63
C ASP A 457 4.85 -20.19 -5.00
N ILE A 458 4.62 -21.31 -5.68
CA ILE A 458 3.63 -22.30 -5.26
C ILE A 458 4.03 -22.96 -3.92
N ASP A 459 5.32 -23.18 -3.66
CA ASP A 459 5.76 -23.78 -2.41
C ASP A 459 5.60 -22.79 -1.24
N GLU A 460 5.90 -21.49 -1.45
CA GLU A 460 5.61 -20.44 -0.47
C GLU A 460 4.10 -20.29 -0.26
N TYR A 461 3.30 -20.36 -1.31
CA TYR A 461 1.84 -20.29 -1.22
C TYR A 461 1.21 -21.42 -0.42
N ILE A 462 1.73 -22.63 -0.54
CA ILE A 462 1.32 -23.76 0.29
C ILE A 462 1.74 -23.54 1.76
N LEU A 463 2.91 -22.96 1.98
CA LEU A 463 3.38 -22.62 3.32
C LEU A 463 2.52 -21.52 3.96
N ASP A 464 2.05 -20.53 3.18
CA ASP A 464 1.08 -19.53 3.63
C ASP A 464 -0.18 -20.18 4.17
N ALA A 465 -0.78 -21.08 3.40
CA ALA A 465 -1.98 -21.81 3.83
C ALA A 465 -1.76 -22.58 5.13
N LYS A 466 -0.57 -23.22 5.30
CA LYS A 466 -0.20 -23.90 6.55
C LYS A 466 -0.07 -22.92 7.71
N LEU A 467 0.62 -21.80 7.50
CA LEU A 467 0.77 -20.77 8.53
C LEU A 467 -0.59 -20.20 8.94
N PHE A 468 -1.44 -19.85 7.98
CA PHE A 468 -2.78 -19.31 8.26
C PHE A 468 -3.68 -20.34 8.96
N GLY A 469 -3.67 -21.60 8.53
CA GLY A 469 -4.46 -22.67 9.16
C GLY A 469 -4.06 -22.91 10.60
N ASN A 470 -2.76 -23.04 10.85
CA ASN A 470 -2.24 -23.22 12.21
C ASN A 470 -2.45 -21.97 13.08
N ALA A 471 -2.31 -20.77 12.53
CA ALA A 471 -2.59 -19.51 13.23
C ALA A 471 -4.07 -19.42 13.63
N MET A 472 -5.01 -19.66 12.69
CA MET A 472 -6.44 -19.68 12.97
C MET A 472 -6.78 -20.67 14.08
N TYR A 473 -6.27 -21.89 14.00
CA TYR A 473 -6.54 -22.92 14.99
C TYR A 473 -5.93 -22.57 16.37
N ALA A 474 -4.67 -22.11 16.38
CA ALA A 474 -3.98 -21.75 17.64
C ALA A 474 -4.69 -20.58 18.34
N LEU A 475 -5.24 -19.61 17.60
CA LEU A 475 -6.00 -18.49 18.19
C LEU A 475 -7.29 -18.94 18.87
N THR A 476 -7.89 -20.07 18.47
CA THR A 476 -9.04 -20.64 19.18
C THR A 476 -8.69 -21.32 20.52
N ARG A 477 -7.40 -21.35 20.90
CA ARG A 477 -6.89 -21.95 22.15
C ARG A 477 -6.46 -20.92 23.20
N ASN A 478 -6.59 -19.64 22.89
CA ASN A 478 -6.25 -18.54 23.79
C ASN A 478 -7.35 -18.20 24.80
#